data_3ae4968514a0678d42dd03baf39d3e7a
#
_entry.id   3ae4968514a0678d42dd03baf39d3e7a
#
_cell.length_a   1.000
_cell.length_b   1.000
_cell.length_c   1.000
_cell.angle_alpha   90.00
_cell.angle_beta   90.00
_cell.angle_gamma   90.00
#
_symmetry.space_group_name_H-M   'P 1'
#
loop_
_entity.id
_entity.type
_entity.pdbx_description
1 polymer ?
#
loop_
_entity_poly.entity_id
_entity_poly.type
_entity_poly.pdbx_seq_one_letter_code
_entity_poly.pdbx_strand_id
1 'polypeptide(L)'
;FYIRAIPRLGIPQIRMADGPQGVRNDTRSTMFPCGIAAAAAWDRALVRDYGRALGQDCRARGVHILLGPGVNIYRSPLCGRNFEYYGEDPYLAAETAAAYIEGMQAEGVMACVKHFVGNNQEWNRHHVSSDIDERTLHEIYLPAFRKAVTGAKVGAVMSSYNPLNCVHMTENRPLTVGLLREKWGFDGIFM
;
A
#
# COMPACT_ATOMS: atom_id res chain seq x y z
N PHE A 1 5.77 3.92 14.82
CA PHE A 1 6.78 3.85 13.74
C PHE A 1 7.30 5.23 13.42
N TYR A 2 8.63 5.40 13.19
CA TYR A 2 9.21 6.68 12.78
C TYR A 2 10.60 6.50 12.18
N ILE A 3 10.97 7.41 11.30
CA ILE A 3 12.34 7.62 10.83
C ILE A 3 12.93 8.72 11.70
N ARG A 4 14.11 8.49 12.27
CA ARG A 4 14.78 9.47 13.15
C ARG A 4 15.19 10.71 12.37
N ALA A 5 15.09 11.85 13.01
CA ALA A 5 15.63 13.10 12.46
C ALA A 5 17.15 13.00 12.27
N ILE A 6 17.65 13.67 11.22
CA ILE A 6 19.08 13.86 10.99
C ILE A 6 19.33 15.38 10.92
N PRO A 7 19.46 16.07 12.09
CA PRO A 7 19.53 17.54 12.13
C PRO A 7 20.64 18.13 11.27
N ARG A 8 21.81 17.48 11.22
CA ARG A 8 22.96 17.94 10.42
C ARG A 8 22.66 18.01 8.90
N LEU A 9 21.60 17.31 8.43
CA LEU A 9 21.16 17.31 7.03
C LEU A 9 19.83 18.05 6.84
N GLY A 10 19.28 18.65 7.89
CA GLY A 10 17.96 19.29 7.84
C GLY A 10 16.80 18.30 7.66
N ILE A 11 17.02 17.00 7.89
CA ILE A 11 15.98 15.98 7.74
C ILE A 11 15.19 15.88 9.05
N PRO A 12 13.87 16.17 9.03
CA PRO A 12 13.03 16.07 10.23
C PRO A 12 12.71 14.62 10.60
N GLN A 13 12.17 14.41 11.80
CA GLN A 13 11.57 13.14 12.15
C GLN A 13 10.33 12.89 11.28
N ILE A 14 10.24 11.72 10.66
CA ILE A 14 9.07 11.31 9.88
C ILE A 14 8.33 10.24 10.68
N ARG A 15 7.08 10.53 11.06
CA ARG A 15 6.20 9.61 11.79
C ARG A 15 5.33 8.83 10.82
N MET A 16 5.21 7.55 11.07
CA MET A 16 4.36 6.63 10.30
C MET A 16 3.31 6.02 11.22
N ALA A 17 2.16 5.70 10.67
CA ALA A 17 1.11 4.95 11.37
C ALA A 17 0.58 3.84 10.48
N ASP A 18 0.25 2.73 11.11
CA ASP A 18 -0.53 1.67 10.47
C ASP A 18 -1.97 2.15 10.28
N GLY A 19 -2.70 1.51 9.37
CA GLY A 19 -4.13 1.70 9.29
C GLY A 19 -4.71 2.14 7.96
N PRO A 20 -4.89 1.24 6.98
CA PRO A 20 -5.67 1.57 5.79
C PRO A 20 -7.15 1.86 6.08
N GLN A 21 -7.66 1.51 7.26
CA GLN A 21 -9.04 1.74 7.71
C GLN A 21 -9.16 2.78 8.84
N GLY A 22 -8.11 3.52 9.10
CA GLY A 22 -8.04 4.50 10.19
C GLY A 22 -6.65 4.59 10.78
N VAL A 23 -6.28 5.74 11.29
CA VAL A 23 -4.93 5.98 11.81
C VAL A 23 -4.72 5.20 13.10
N ARG A 24 -3.87 4.19 13.08
CA ARG A 24 -3.52 3.38 14.25
C ARG A 24 -2.27 3.91 14.93
N ASN A 25 -2.49 4.72 15.92
CA ASN A 25 -1.47 5.21 16.85
C ASN A 25 -2.01 5.17 18.30
N ASP A 26 -1.28 5.75 19.24
CA ASP A 26 -1.62 5.74 20.66
C ASP A 26 -2.84 6.62 21.02
N THR A 27 -3.47 7.27 20.07
CA THR A 27 -4.63 8.13 20.26
C THR A 27 -5.88 7.57 19.60
N ARG A 28 -7.06 7.97 20.10
CA ARG A 28 -8.33 7.63 19.44
C ARG A 28 -8.39 8.23 18.05
N SER A 29 -8.85 7.46 17.09
CA SER A 29 -9.04 7.88 15.70
C SER A 29 -10.37 7.36 15.15
N THR A 30 -10.78 7.89 14.01
CA THR A 30 -11.95 7.39 13.29
C THR A 30 -11.63 6.01 12.72
N MET A 31 -12.55 5.06 12.92
CA MET A 31 -12.54 3.79 12.22
C MET A 31 -13.38 3.92 10.95
N PHE A 32 -12.73 3.80 9.82
CA PHE A 32 -13.35 3.83 8.51
C PHE A 32 -13.80 2.43 8.05
N PRO A 33 -14.66 2.32 7.02
CA PRO A 33 -15.03 1.03 6.44
C PRO A 33 -13.81 0.21 5.98
N CYS A 34 -13.94 -1.10 5.96
CA CYS A 34 -12.87 -1.98 5.46
C CYS A 34 -12.64 -1.81 3.95
N GLY A 35 -11.44 -2.22 3.47
CA GLY A 35 -11.04 -2.03 2.08
C GLY A 35 -12.06 -2.60 1.07
N ILE A 36 -12.55 -3.82 1.32
CA ILE A 36 -13.56 -4.45 0.46
C ILE A 36 -14.87 -3.67 0.42
N ALA A 37 -15.29 -3.02 1.53
CA ALA A 37 -16.49 -2.19 1.55
C ALA A 37 -16.30 -0.91 0.72
N ALA A 38 -15.11 -0.30 0.78
CA ALA A 38 -14.77 0.84 -0.08
C ALA A 38 -14.78 0.45 -1.57
N ALA A 39 -14.22 -0.72 -1.92
CA ALA A 39 -14.24 -1.23 -3.28
C ALA A 39 -15.66 -1.58 -3.76
N ALA A 40 -16.50 -2.14 -2.88
CA ALA A 40 -17.90 -2.47 -3.20
C ALA A 40 -18.79 -1.26 -3.50
N ALA A 41 -18.35 -0.06 -3.17
CA ALA A 41 -19.07 1.16 -3.52
C ALA A 41 -19.01 1.49 -5.03
N TRP A 42 -18.00 0.99 -5.74
CA TRP A 42 -17.75 1.27 -7.16
C TRP A 42 -17.73 2.77 -7.51
N ASP A 43 -17.43 3.60 -6.50
CA ASP A 43 -17.43 5.07 -6.60
C ASP A 43 -16.04 5.63 -6.25
N ARG A 44 -15.32 6.05 -7.30
CA ARG A 44 -13.97 6.63 -7.16
C ARG A 44 -13.98 7.99 -6.44
N ALA A 45 -15.05 8.76 -6.58
CA ALA A 45 -15.15 10.05 -5.90
C ALA A 45 -15.31 9.85 -4.40
N LEU A 46 -16.18 8.93 -3.99
CA LEU A 46 -16.34 8.54 -2.58
C LEU A 46 -15.02 8.01 -1.99
N VAL A 47 -14.30 7.16 -2.72
CA VAL A 47 -13.01 6.62 -2.24
C VAL A 47 -11.93 7.70 -2.15
N ARG A 48 -11.95 8.69 -3.04
CA ARG A 48 -11.06 9.86 -2.92
C ARG A 48 -11.38 10.68 -1.67
N ASP A 49 -12.65 10.91 -1.38
CA ASP A 49 -13.06 11.62 -0.15
C ASP A 49 -12.73 10.82 1.11
N TYR A 50 -12.85 9.49 1.06
CA TYR A 50 -12.36 8.58 2.09
C TYR A 50 -10.85 8.76 2.33
N GLY A 51 -10.05 8.74 1.27
CA GLY A 51 -8.60 9.00 1.36
C GLY A 51 -8.27 10.37 1.93
N ARG A 52 -9.04 11.41 1.53
CA ARG A 52 -8.91 12.77 2.07
C ARG A 52 -9.18 12.82 3.57
N ALA A 53 -10.27 12.22 4.03
CA ALA A 53 -10.62 12.19 5.44
C ALA A 53 -9.55 11.48 6.30
N LEU A 54 -8.98 10.38 5.80
CA LEU A 54 -7.84 9.72 6.43
C LEU A 54 -6.59 10.62 6.47
N GLY A 55 -6.31 11.34 5.39
CA GLY A 55 -5.21 12.31 5.33
C GLY A 55 -5.36 13.41 6.39
N GLN A 56 -6.57 13.94 6.56
CA GLN A 56 -6.88 14.93 7.60
C GLN A 56 -6.67 14.37 9.01
N ASP A 57 -7.12 13.14 9.24
CA ASP A 57 -6.90 12.44 10.51
C ASP A 57 -5.40 12.22 10.80
N CYS A 58 -4.62 11.86 9.78
CA CYS A 58 -3.16 11.75 9.88
C CYS A 58 -2.50 13.07 10.28
N ARG A 59 -2.86 14.14 9.60
CA ARG A 59 -2.33 15.50 9.91
C ARG A 59 -2.65 15.93 11.33
N ALA A 60 -3.89 15.73 11.75
CA ALA A 60 -4.32 16.09 13.12
C ALA A 60 -3.52 15.35 14.20
N ARG A 61 -2.90 14.20 13.85
CA ARG A 61 -2.09 13.36 14.73
C ARG A 61 -0.59 13.43 14.48
N GLY A 62 -0.16 14.31 13.59
CA GLY A 62 1.26 14.47 13.24
C GLY A 62 1.86 13.26 12.54
N VAL A 63 1.03 12.50 11.82
CA VAL A 63 1.46 11.36 10.98
C VAL A 63 1.77 11.86 9.58
N HIS A 64 2.95 11.51 9.06
CA HIS A 64 3.43 11.95 7.75
C HIS A 64 3.24 10.90 6.67
N ILE A 65 3.30 9.61 7.05
CA ILE A 65 3.11 8.46 6.15
C ILE A 65 2.08 7.53 6.78
N LEU A 66 0.99 7.26 6.08
CA LEU A 66 0.05 6.20 6.45
C LEU A 66 0.39 4.92 5.67
N LEU A 67 0.51 3.79 6.39
CA LEU A 67 0.85 2.49 5.81
C LEU A 67 -0.41 1.86 5.19
N GLY A 68 -0.82 2.41 4.08
CA GLY A 68 -1.96 2.04 3.26
C GLY A 68 -1.97 2.83 1.94
N PRO A 69 -2.72 2.35 0.95
CA PRO A 69 -3.68 1.23 0.98
C PRO A 69 -3.02 -0.15 0.84
N GLY A 70 -3.70 -1.19 1.34
CA GLY A 70 -3.38 -2.57 1.01
C GLY A 70 -4.07 -2.99 -0.29
N VAL A 71 -3.32 -3.58 -1.23
CA VAL A 71 -3.82 -3.90 -2.57
C VAL A 71 -3.58 -5.36 -3.01
N ASN A 72 -3.23 -6.23 -2.07
CA ASN A 72 -3.02 -7.63 -2.41
C ASN A 72 -4.34 -8.28 -2.85
N ILE A 73 -4.24 -9.18 -3.82
CA ILE A 73 -5.41 -9.80 -4.45
C ILE A 73 -5.93 -10.96 -3.59
N TYR A 74 -7.25 -11.05 -3.42
CA TYR A 74 -7.90 -12.16 -2.75
C TYR A 74 -7.74 -13.44 -3.56
N ARG A 75 -6.86 -14.35 -3.11
CA ARG A 75 -6.70 -15.69 -3.71
C ARG A 75 -7.35 -16.76 -2.85
N SER A 76 -7.40 -16.53 -1.56
CA SER A 76 -8.04 -17.43 -0.59
C SER A 76 -8.92 -16.62 0.35
N PRO A 77 -10.14 -17.08 0.63
CA PRO A 77 -11.00 -16.44 1.64
C PRO A 77 -10.42 -16.59 3.06
N LEU A 78 -9.48 -17.49 3.27
CA LEU A 78 -8.85 -17.74 4.56
C LEU A 78 -7.67 -16.81 4.87
N CYS A 79 -7.30 -15.92 3.96
CA CYS A 79 -6.25 -14.94 4.24
C CYS A 79 -6.69 -13.97 5.35
N GLY A 80 -5.97 -13.96 6.46
CA GLY A 80 -6.28 -13.14 7.64
C GLY A 80 -6.22 -11.62 7.43
N ARG A 81 -5.72 -11.16 6.27
CA ARG A 81 -5.60 -9.74 5.91
C ARG A 81 -6.55 -9.29 4.80
N ASN A 82 -7.48 -10.13 4.38
CA ASN A 82 -8.45 -9.74 3.35
C ASN A 82 -9.27 -8.50 3.74
N PHE A 83 -9.50 -8.26 5.03
CA PHE A 83 -10.26 -7.10 5.50
C PHE A 83 -9.67 -5.75 5.02
N GLU A 84 -8.37 -5.65 4.81
CA GLU A 84 -7.70 -4.41 4.41
C GLU A 84 -7.48 -4.27 2.90
N TYR A 85 -7.80 -5.30 2.11
CA TYR A 85 -7.62 -5.31 0.65
C TYR A 85 -8.93 -5.02 -0.10
N TYR A 86 -8.84 -4.86 -1.43
CA TYR A 86 -9.94 -4.39 -2.27
C TYR A 86 -10.66 -5.50 -3.06
N GLY A 87 -10.32 -6.76 -2.83
CA GLY A 87 -10.97 -7.89 -3.46
C GLY A 87 -10.08 -8.67 -4.44
N GLU A 88 -10.72 -9.43 -5.31
CA GLU A 88 -10.05 -10.36 -6.24
C GLU A 88 -9.78 -9.76 -7.63
N ASP A 89 -10.47 -8.67 -7.98
CA ASP A 89 -10.35 -8.02 -9.29
C ASP A 89 -9.20 -7.01 -9.30
N PRO A 90 -8.16 -7.21 -10.15
CA PRO A 90 -7.00 -6.33 -10.18
C PRO A 90 -7.32 -4.93 -10.73
N TYR A 91 -8.33 -4.79 -11.61
CA TYR A 91 -8.73 -3.48 -12.13
C TYR A 91 -9.46 -2.66 -11.06
N LEU A 92 -10.44 -3.26 -10.38
CA LEU A 92 -11.15 -2.61 -9.29
C LEU A 92 -10.20 -2.21 -8.17
N ALA A 93 -9.27 -3.10 -7.79
CA ALA A 93 -8.26 -2.80 -6.79
C ALA A 93 -7.36 -1.63 -7.21
N ALA A 94 -6.96 -1.58 -8.49
CA ALA A 94 -6.11 -0.51 -9.03
C ALA A 94 -6.82 0.85 -9.00
N GLU A 95 -8.06 0.93 -9.46
CA GLU A 95 -8.81 2.19 -9.53
C GLU A 95 -9.19 2.69 -8.13
N THR A 96 -9.59 1.78 -7.23
CA THR A 96 -9.87 2.11 -5.83
C THR A 96 -8.64 2.62 -5.10
N ALA A 97 -7.50 1.92 -5.25
CA ALA A 97 -6.24 2.34 -4.65
C ALA A 97 -5.77 3.71 -5.16
N ALA A 98 -5.87 3.96 -6.46
CA ALA A 98 -5.49 5.25 -7.02
C ALA A 98 -6.30 6.40 -6.44
N ALA A 99 -7.63 6.24 -6.36
CA ALA A 99 -8.51 7.26 -5.78
C ALA A 99 -8.19 7.52 -4.29
N TYR A 100 -7.95 6.47 -3.50
CA TYR A 100 -7.54 6.57 -2.10
C TYR A 100 -6.23 7.33 -1.96
N ILE A 101 -5.20 6.99 -2.75
CA ILE A 101 -3.89 7.64 -2.72
C ILE A 101 -3.99 9.12 -3.09
N GLU A 102 -4.71 9.44 -4.17
CA GLU A 102 -4.94 10.82 -4.61
C GLU A 102 -5.59 11.67 -3.51
N GLY A 103 -6.62 11.13 -2.86
CA GLY A 103 -7.30 11.82 -1.75
C GLY A 103 -6.39 12.09 -0.57
N MET A 104 -5.64 11.09 -0.13
CA MET A 104 -4.73 11.19 1.01
C MET A 104 -3.58 12.16 0.73
N GLN A 105 -2.95 12.04 -0.43
CA GLN A 105 -1.79 12.86 -0.79
C GLN A 105 -2.17 14.33 -1.05
N ALA A 106 -3.42 14.61 -1.43
CA ALA A 106 -3.95 15.97 -1.51
C ALA A 106 -3.93 16.71 -0.17
N GLU A 107 -3.94 15.98 0.95
CA GLU A 107 -3.83 16.53 2.31
C GLU A 107 -2.37 16.65 2.78
N GLY A 108 -1.38 16.36 1.93
CA GLY A 108 0.04 16.43 2.26
C GLY A 108 0.53 15.28 3.13
N VAL A 109 -0.19 14.16 3.15
CA VAL A 109 0.20 12.92 3.82
C VAL A 109 0.59 11.89 2.77
N MET A 110 1.76 11.28 2.93
CA MET A 110 2.23 10.25 2.01
C MET A 110 1.46 8.95 2.22
N ALA A 111 0.89 8.42 1.14
CA ALA A 111 0.35 7.07 1.12
C ALA A 111 1.46 6.05 0.89
N CYS A 112 1.31 4.85 1.46
CA CYS A 112 2.24 3.73 1.28
C CYS A 112 1.48 2.51 0.77
N VAL A 113 1.53 2.26 -0.54
CA VAL A 113 0.87 1.08 -1.12
C VAL A 113 1.58 -0.21 -0.70
N LYS A 114 0.81 -1.22 -0.29
CA LYS A 114 1.34 -2.46 0.29
C LYS A 114 0.51 -3.68 -0.09
N HIS A 115 1.06 -4.89 -0.03
CA HIS A 115 2.46 -5.30 0.24
C HIS A 115 3.06 -5.81 -1.06
N PHE A 116 4.09 -5.19 -1.54
CA PHE A 116 4.72 -5.48 -2.83
C PHE A 116 5.66 -6.70 -2.70
N VAL A 117 5.32 -7.87 -3.21
CA VAL A 117 4.12 -8.33 -3.89
C VAL A 117 3.82 -9.80 -3.50
N GLY A 118 2.55 -10.19 -3.67
CA GLY A 118 2.19 -11.60 -3.49
C GLY A 118 1.85 -12.02 -2.07
N ASN A 119 1.56 -11.09 -1.15
CA ASN A 119 1.15 -11.42 0.22
C ASN A 119 -0.33 -11.85 0.27
N ASN A 120 -0.60 -13.09 -0.11
CA ASN A 120 -1.96 -13.62 -0.33
C ASN A 120 -2.44 -14.54 0.80
N GLN A 121 -1.62 -14.78 1.83
CA GLN A 121 -1.91 -15.61 2.98
C GLN A 121 -0.97 -15.21 4.14
N GLU A 122 -1.31 -15.58 5.37
CA GLU A 122 -0.60 -15.16 6.57
C GLU A 122 0.12 -16.30 7.32
N TRP A 123 -0.20 -17.58 6.98
CA TRP A 123 0.46 -18.70 7.63
C TRP A 123 1.95 -18.76 7.22
N ASN A 124 2.82 -18.74 8.21
CA ASN A 124 4.29 -18.75 8.03
C ASN A 124 4.80 -17.73 6.99
N ARG A 125 4.19 -16.55 6.96
CA ARG A 125 4.34 -15.54 5.91
C ARG A 125 5.76 -15.04 5.66
N HIS A 126 6.67 -15.24 6.60
CA HIS A 126 8.08 -14.86 6.45
C HIS A 126 8.92 -15.89 5.68
N HIS A 127 8.38 -17.10 5.45
CA HIS A 127 9.13 -18.21 4.88
C HIS A 127 8.42 -18.91 3.71
N VAL A 128 7.09 -18.82 3.63
CA VAL A 128 6.33 -19.42 2.55
C VAL A 128 6.46 -18.58 1.29
N SER A 129 7.01 -19.18 0.23
CA SER A 129 7.10 -18.52 -1.08
C SER A 129 5.73 -18.43 -1.75
N SER A 130 5.46 -17.29 -2.35
CA SER A 130 4.37 -17.13 -3.32
C SER A 130 4.94 -17.40 -4.70
N ASP A 131 4.66 -18.60 -5.22
CA ASP A 131 5.17 -18.99 -6.53
C ASP A 131 4.17 -18.57 -7.61
N ILE A 132 4.57 -17.59 -8.41
CA ILE A 132 3.72 -16.92 -9.39
C ILE A 132 4.48 -16.84 -10.71
N ASP A 133 3.88 -17.37 -11.78
CA ASP A 133 4.44 -17.22 -13.13
C ASP A 133 4.41 -15.77 -13.61
N GLU A 134 5.25 -15.44 -14.57
CA GLU A 134 5.45 -14.07 -15.02
C GLU A 134 4.17 -13.43 -15.57
N ARG A 135 3.37 -14.18 -16.34
CA ARG A 135 2.12 -13.68 -16.91
C ARG A 135 1.12 -13.35 -15.81
N THR A 136 0.90 -14.27 -14.88
CA THR A 136 -0.01 -14.08 -13.75
C THR A 136 0.46 -12.90 -12.86
N LEU A 137 1.76 -12.80 -12.63
CA LEU A 137 2.34 -11.68 -11.87
C LEU A 137 1.97 -10.33 -12.52
N HIS A 138 2.15 -10.21 -13.83
CA HIS A 138 1.89 -8.97 -14.56
C HIS A 138 0.41 -8.67 -14.80
N GLU A 139 -0.43 -9.69 -14.96
CA GLU A 139 -1.86 -9.48 -15.26
C GLU A 139 -2.73 -9.36 -14.01
N ILE A 140 -2.34 -9.99 -12.89
CA ILE A 140 -3.16 -10.07 -11.67
C ILE A 140 -2.56 -9.32 -10.51
N TYR A 141 -1.27 -9.54 -10.18
CA TYR A 141 -0.70 -9.05 -8.92
C TYR A 141 -0.08 -7.64 -9.00
N LEU A 142 0.46 -7.27 -10.14
CA LEU A 142 1.13 -6.00 -10.33
C LEU A 142 0.24 -4.81 -10.76
N PRO A 143 -0.95 -4.99 -11.35
CA PRO A 143 -1.73 -3.86 -11.90
C PRO A 143 -2.06 -2.77 -10.88
N ALA A 144 -2.46 -3.14 -9.66
CA ALA A 144 -2.77 -2.16 -8.61
C ALA A 144 -1.53 -1.35 -8.18
N PHE A 145 -0.38 -2.00 -8.04
CA PHE A 145 0.88 -1.31 -7.74
C PHE A 145 1.34 -0.41 -8.89
N ARG A 146 1.24 -0.91 -10.11
CA ARG A 146 1.55 -0.11 -11.31
C ARG A 146 0.69 1.15 -11.36
N LYS A 147 -0.62 1.02 -11.16
CA LYS A 147 -1.54 2.17 -11.16
C LYS A 147 -1.23 3.15 -10.02
N ALA A 148 -0.94 2.65 -8.83
CA ALA A 148 -0.54 3.47 -7.69
C ALA A 148 0.71 4.30 -7.99
N VAL A 149 1.73 3.69 -8.62
CA VAL A 149 2.99 4.36 -8.96
C VAL A 149 2.82 5.29 -10.15
N THR A 150 2.36 4.77 -11.29
CA THR A 150 2.38 5.52 -12.56
C THR A 150 1.22 6.51 -12.68
N GLY A 151 0.07 6.18 -12.09
CA GLY A 151 -1.15 7.00 -12.12
C GLY A 151 -1.25 7.95 -10.94
N ALA A 152 -1.33 7.40 -9.73
CA ALA A 152 -1.57 8.19 -8.50
C ALA A 152 -0.29 8.76 -7.87
N LYS A 153 0.89 8.46 -8.40
CA LYS A 153 2.19 8.98 -7.91
C LYS A 153 2.37 8.73 -6.40
N VAL A 154 2.13 7.50 -5.97
CA VAL A 154 2.27 7.12 -4.57
C VAL A 154 3.67 7.43 -4.02
N GLY A 155 3.74 8.00 -2.83
CA GLY A 155 5.01 8.43 -2.24
C GLY A 155 5.81 7.30 -1.60
N ALA A 156 5.17 6.20 -1.21
CA ALA A 156 5.86 5.07 -0.61
C ALA A 156 5.29 3.72 -1.10
N VAL A 157 6.15 2.71 -1.14
CA VAL A 157 5.81 1.31 -1.41
C VAL A 157 6.41 0.44 -0.32
N MET A 158 5.60 -0.43 0.28
CA MET A 158 6.06 -1.38 1.28
C MET A 158 6.22 -2.77 0.66
N SER A 159 7.39 -3.39 0.89
CA SER A 159 7.66 -4.76 0.50
C SER A 159 6.77 -5.75 1.25
N SER A 160 6.47 -6.88 0.63
CA SER A 160 5.84 -8.01 1.32
C SER A 160 6.85 -8.74 2.21
N TYR A 161 6.34 -9.43 3.22
CA TYR A 161 7.18 -10.30 4.05
C TYR A 161 7.56 -11.61 3.35
N ASN A 162 6.65 -12.13 2.53
CA ASN A 162 6.84 -13.39 1.84
C ASN A 162 7.90 -13.28 0.75
N PRO A 163 8.67 -14.35 0.53
CA PRO A 163 9.40 -14.52 -0.72
C PRO A 163 8.44 -14.59 -1.93
N LEU A 164 8.89 -14.12 -3.06
CA LEU A 164 8.26 -14.34 -4.37
C LEU A 164 9.21 -15.22 -5.19
N ASN A 165 8.71 -16.37 -5.64
CA ASN A 165 9.53 -17.34 -6.36
C ASN A 165 10.86 -17.62 -5.64
N CYS A 166 10.76 -17.87 -4.33
CA CYS A 166 11.88 -18.15 -3.41
C CYS A 166 12.84 -16.98 -3.14
N VAL A 167 12.56 -15.74 -3.59
CA VAL A 167 13.39 -14.56 -3.36
C VAL A 167 12.64 -13.55 -2.51
N HIS A 168 13.21 -13.13 -1.37
CA HIS A 168 12.61 -12.08 -0.55
C HIS A 168 12.52 -10.77 -1.30
N MET A 169 11.40 -10.05 -1.15
CA MET A 169 11.14 -8.85 -1.94
C MET A 169 12.16 -7.74 -1.71
N THR A 170 12.74 -7.64 -0.51
CA THR A 170 13.78 -6.64 -0.21
C THR A 170 15.09 -6.87 -0.96
N GLU A 171 15.34 -8.08 -1.43
CA GLU A 171 16.53 -8.43 -2.25
C GLU A 171 16.18 -8.77 -3.71
N ASN A 172 14.89 -8.74 -4.09
CA ASN A 172 14.41 -9.02 -5.44
C ASN A 172 14.70 -7.85 -6.37
N ARG A 173 15.96 -7.70 -6.77
CA ARG A 173 16.44 -6.59 -7.62
C ARG A 173 15.65 -6.46 -8.94
N PRO A 174 15.31 -7.54 -9.69
CA PRO A 174 14.51 -7.41 -10.92
C PRO A 174 13.19 -6.66 -10.70
N LEU A 175 12.50 -6.89 -9.59
CA LEU A 175 11.22 -6.24 -9.32
C LEU A 175 11.39 -4.89 -8.61
N THR A 176 12.30 -4.79 -7.63
CA THR A 176 12.43 -3.56 -6.83
C THR A 176 13.19 -2.45 -7.55
N VAL A 177 14.17 -2.81 -8.38
CA VAL A 177 14.93 -1.86 -9.17
C VAL A 177 14.44 -1.85 -10.61
N GLY A 178 14.55 -2.97 -11.32
CA GLY A 178 14.26 -3.04 -12.75
C GLY A 178 12.80 -2.66 -13.09
N LEU A 179 11.83 -3.22 -12.36
CA LEU A 179 10.43 -2.93 -12.62
C LEU A 179 9.97 -1.63 -11.94
N LEU A 180 10.11 -1.56 -10.61
CA LEU A 180 9.54 -0.49 -9.81
C LEU A 180 10.24 0.85 -10.09
N ARG A 181 11.58 0.90 -10.01
CA ARG A 181 12.36 2.13 -10.19
C ARG A 181 12.54 2.51 -11.67
N GLU A 182 13.11 1.60 -12.47
CA GLU A 182 13.53 1.92 -13.83
C GLU A 182 12.35 1.94 -14.81
N LYS A 183 11.49 0.91 -14.78
CA LYS A 183 10.39 0.80 -15.74
C LYS A 183 9.18 1.66 -15.39
N TRP A 184 8.80 1.73 -14.09
CA TRP A 184 7.64 2.52 -13.65
C TRP A 184 8.00 3.92 -13.17
N GLY A 185 9.29 4.22 -12.98
CA GLY A 185 9.77 5.54 -12.57
C GLY A 185 9.44 5.90 -11.12
N PHE A 186 9.38 4.91 -10.23
CA PHE A 186 9.16 5.17 -8.81
C PHE A 186 10.39 5.78 -8.15
N ASP A 187 10.27 6.99 -7.64
CA ASP A 187 11.31 7.75 -6.96
C ASP A 187 11.09 7.91 -5.45
N GLY A 188 9.97 7.37 -4.93
CA GLY A 188 9.59 7.47 -3.53
C GLY A 188 10.34 6.52 -2.58
N ILE A 189 9.79 6.38 -1.36
CA ILE A 189 10.34 5.53 -0.31
C ILE A 189 9.93 4.06 -0.55
N PHE A 190 10.91 3.16 -0.62
CA PHE A 190 10.69 1.71 -0.56
C PHE A 190 11.12 1.20 0.81
N MET A 191 10.24 0.51 1.53
CA MET A 191 10.46 0.02 2.89
C MET A 191 10.06 -1.44 3.04
#